data_b802fce6eeaf045d9d5c18057d7d4cdc
#
_entry.id   b802fce6eeaf045d9d5c18057d7d4cdc
#
_cell.length_a   1.000
_cell.length_b   1.000
_cell.length_c   1.000
_cell.angle_alpha   90.00
_cell.angle_beta   90.00
_cell.angle_gamma   90.00
#
_symmetry.space_group_name_H-M   'P 1'
#
loop_
_entity.id
_entity.type
_entity.pdbx_description
1 polymer ?
#
loop_
_entity_poly.entity_id
_entity_poly.type
_entity_poly.pdbx_seq_one_letter_code
_entity_poly.pdbx_strand_id
1 'polypeptide(L)'
;MPVWPLADDVRRVAQLEDARDRVLDLQVRLEAESDARVKGRLRRDLSKYQLVAATVELQLEQARDAEVALWGELWRMPQAVMWEESSAGREVAQYVRWKIRGEQGDLESAKEARMLSDRLGLNPLALLRLRLEIERVAEAEETSKRRRDRGAVGGESRGPDDGEDPRSIFSVVS
;
A
#
# COMPACT_ATOMS: atom_id res chain seq x y z
N MET A 1 7.31 -14.28 -5.70
CA MET A 1 6.52 -13.53 -4.69
C MET A 1 7.48 -12.90 -3.70
N PRO A 2 7.47 -11.60 -3.51
CA PRO A 2 8.35 -10.94 -2.54
C PRO A 2 7.98 -11.30 -1.09
N VAL A 3 8.93 -11.06 -0.18
CA VAL A 3 8.72 -11.26 1.26
C VAL A 3 7.75 -10.21 1.79
N TRP A 4 6.89 -10.62 2.75
CA TRP A 4 5.98 -9.71 3.42
C TRP A 4 6.72 -8.57 4.13
N PRO A 5 6.44 -7.28 3.82
CA PRO A 5 7.29 -6.18 4.27
C PRO A 5 6.83 -5.49 5.56
N LEU A 6 5.65 -5.81 6.10
CA LEU A 6 5.10 -5.13 7.27
C LEU A 6 5.33 -5.94 8.56
N ALA A 7 5.62 -5.23 9.65
CA ALA A 7 5.65 -5.81 10.99
C ALA A 7 4.23 -6.17 11.47
N ASP A 8 4.14 -6.98 12.52
CA ASP A 8 2.86 -7.31 13.16
C ASP A 8 2.14 -6.05 13.68
N ASP A 9 0.84 -6.19 13.95
CA ASP A 9 0.03 -5.07 14.48
C ASP A 9 0.48 -4.66 15.87
N VAL A 10 1.22 -3.56 15.96
CA VAL A 10 1.82 -3.05 17.19
C VAL A 10 0.78 -2.88 18.31
N ARG A 11 -0.44 -2.45 18.00
CA ARG A 11 -1.49 -2.26 19.01
C ARG A 11 -1.97 -3.59 19.60
N ARG A 12 -2.18 -4.58 18.76
CA ARG A 12 -2.59 -5.92 19.20
C ARG A 12 -1.47 -6.64 19.94
N VAL A 13 -0.23 -6.48 19.47
CA VAL A 13 0.95 -7.02 20.18
C VAL A 13 1.06 -6.41 21.57
N ALA A 14 0.98 -5.09 21.71
CA ALA A 14 1.01 -4.42 23.00
C ALA A 14 -0.16 -4.84 23.92
N GLN A 15 -1.36 -5.04 23.36
CA GLN A 15 -2.51 -5.55 24.11
C GLN A 15 -2.29 -6.97 24.62
N LEU A 16 -1.67 -7.83 23.81
CA LEU A 16 -1.32 -9.19 24.20
C LEU A 16 -0.28 -9.20 25.33
N GLU A 17 0.74 -8.37 25.20
CA GLU A 17 1.78 -8.20 26.22
C GLU A 17 1.19 -7.73 27.56
N ASP A 18 0.37 -6.66 27.55
CA ASP A 18 -0.31 -6.19 28.77
C ASP A 18 -1.18 -7.29 29.41
N ALA A 19 -1.92 -8.05 28.59
CA ALA A 19 -2.74 -9.15 29.09
C ALA A 19 -1.89 -10.27 29.72
N ARG A 20 -0.75 -10.62 29.12
CA ARG A 20 0.20 -11.61 29.65
C ARG A 20 0.84 -11.15 30.96
N ASP A 21 1.27 -9.89 31.03
CA ASP A 21 1.83 -9.30 32.25
C ASP A 21 0.82 -9.30 33.40
N ARG A 22 -0.45 -8.99 33.09
CA ARG A 22 -1.55 -9.10 34.06
C ARG A 22 -1.78 -10.51 34.56
N VAL A 23 -1.70 -11.50 33.68
CA VAL A 23 -1.79 -12.92 34.05
C VAL A 23 -0.67 -13.29 35.03
N LEU A 24 0.57 -12.90 34.73
CA LEU A 24 1.72 -13.17 35.60
C LEU A 24 1.59 -12.51 36.98
N ASP A 25 1.22 -11.21 37.03
CA ASP A 25 0.99 -10.50 38.31
C ASP A 25 -0.08 -11.17 39.14
N LEU A 26 -1.21 -11.56 38.52
CA LEU A 26 -2.31 -12.21 39.21
C LEU A 26 -1.94 -13.63 39.71
N GLN A 27 -1.11 -14.36 39.00
CA GLN A 27 -0.59 -15.67 39.43
C GLN A 27 0.26 -15.53 40.70
N VAL A 28 1.23 -14.61 40.69
CA VAL A 28 2.10 -14.33 41.84
C VAL A 28 1.27 -13.90 43.05
N ARG A 29 0.29 -13.01 42.86
CA ARG A 29 -0.59 -12.56 43.95
C ARG A 29 -1.49 -13.66 44.47
N LEU A 30 -1.96 -14.56 43.59
CA LEU A 30 -2.82 -15.71 44.01
C LEU A 30 -2.05 -16.71 44.88
N GLU A 31 -0.75 -16.92 44.58
CA GLU A 31 0.14 -17.77 45.37
C GLU A 31 0.42 -17.19 46.75
N ALA A 32 0.63 -15.88 46.85
CA ALA A 32 0.94 -15.16 48.10
C ALA A 32 -0.26 -14.94 49.02
N GLU A 33 -1.46 -14.98 48.48
CA GLU A 33 -2.71 -14.67 49.24
C GLU A 33 -3.11 -15.83 50.15
N SER A 34 -3.65 -15.49 51.34
CA SER A 34 -4.17 -16.49 52.30
C SER A 34 -5.70 -16.47 52.42
N ASP A 35 -6.33 -15.29 52.20
CA ASP A 35 -7.77 -15.12 52.31
C ASP A 35 -8.53 -15.80 51.14
N ALA A 36 -9.45 -16.70 51.51
CA ALA A 36 -10.22 -17.46 50.50
C ALA A 36 -11.14 -16.59 49.64
N ARG A 37 -11.64 -15.45 50.17
CA ARG A 37 -12.51 -14.53 49.41
C ARG A 37 -11.69 -13.75 48.39
N VAL A 38 -10.49 -13.29 48.80
CA VAL A 38 -9.57 -12.59 47.92
C VAL A 38 -9.06 -13.53 46.82
N LYS A 39 -8.69 -14.78 47.17
CA LYS A 39 -8.35 -15.81 46.17
C LYS A 39 -9.48 -16.03 45.18
N GLY A 40 -10.73 -16.03 45.60
CA GLY A 40 -11.87 -16.19 44.69
C GLY A 40 -12.01 -15.05 43.68
N ARG A 41 -11.65 -13.80 44.06
CA ARG A 41 -11.62 -12.66 43.14
C ARG A 41 -10.43 -12.78 42.17
N LEU A 42 -9.24 -13.03 42.69
CA LEU A 42 -8.01 -13.18 41.88
C LEU A 42 -8.17 -14.28 40.83
N ARG A 43 -8.75 -15.42 41.14
CA ARG A 43 -9.04 -16.49 40.18
C ARG A 43 -9.97 -16.05 39.05
N ARG A 44 -11.01 -15.27 39.34
CA ARG A 44 -11.93 -14.75 38.31
C ARG A 44 -11.21 -13.76 37.40
N ASP A 45 -10.42 -12.85 37.99
CA ASP A 45 -9.64 -11.88 37.23
C ASP A 45 -8.57 -12.58 36.37
N LEU A 46 -7.89 -13.59 36.92
CA LEU A 46 -6.94 -14.41 36.19
C LEU A 46 -7.59 -15.09 34.97
N SER A 47 -8.73 -15.75 35.17
CA SER A 47 -9.47 -16.37 34.06
C SER A 47 -9.87 -15.37 32.98
N LYS A 48 -10.28 -14.16 33.39
CA LYS A 48 -10.63 -13.08 32.45
C LYS A 48 -9.43 -12.68 31.59
N TYR A 49 -8.27 -12.41 32.19
CA TYR A 49 -7.09 -11.98 31.44
C TYR A 49 -6.47 -13.11 30.63
N GLN A 50 -6.54 -14.36 31.09
CA GLN A 50 -6.19 -15.52 30.28
C GLN A 50 -7.04 -15.61 29.02
N LEU A 51 -8.35 -15.41 29.14
CA LEU A 51 -9.26 -15.40 27.99
C LEU A 51 -8.93 -14.23 27.04
N VAL A 52 -8.65 -13.03 27.56
CA VAL A 52 -8.25 -11.89 26.74
C VAL A 52 -6.95 -12.18 25.98
N ALA A 53 -5.93 -12.70 26.65
CA ALA A 53 -4.66 -13.05 26.02
C ALA A 53 -4.85 -14.08 24.91
N ALA A 54 -5.55 -15.19 25.18
CA ALA A 54 -5.85 -16.22 24.19
C ALA A 54 -6.66 -15.69 23.00
N THR A 55 -7.62 -14.79 23.24
CA THR A 55 -8.43 -14.20 22.17
C THR A 55 -7.61 -13.29 21.27
N VAL A 56 -6.76 -12.44 21.85
CA VAL A 56 -5.90 -11.52 21.06
C VAL A 56 -4.85 -12.31 20.28
N GLU A 57 -4.28 -13.35 20.87
CA GLU A 57 -3.31 -14.24 20.21
C GLU A 57 -3.94 -14.91 18.99
N LEU A 58 -5.11 -15.52 19.14
CA LEU A 58 -5.86 -16.12 18.03
C LEU A 58 -6.20 -15.13 16.92
N GLN A 59 -6.60 -13.90 17.29
CA GLN A 59 -6.89 -12.84 16.33
C GLN A 59 -5.63 -12.40 15.55
N LEU A 60 -4.47 -12.36 16.19
CA LEU A 60 -3.19 -12.06 15.53
C LEU A 60 -2.82 -13.16 14.53
N GLU A 61 -2.92 -14.43 14.92
CA GLU A 61 -2.67 -15.56 14.04
C GLU A 61 -3.60 -15.56 12.82
N GLN A 62 -4.90 -15.45 13.05
CA GLN A 62 -5.90 -15.40 11.97
C GLN A 62 -5.68 -14.23 11.01
N ALA A 63 -5.35 -13.05 11.54
CA ALA A 63 -5.05 -11.89 10.71
C ALA A 63 -3.79 -12.13 9.87
N ARG A 64 -2.74 -12.71 10.45
CA ARG A 64 -1.49 -13.02 9.76
C ARG A 64 -1.70 -14.03 8.64
N ASP A 65 -2.42 -15.10 8.90
CA ASP A 65 -2.72 -16.13 7.91
C ASP A 65 -3.53 -15.55 6.74
N ALA A 66 -4.53 -14.72 7.03
CA ALA A 66 -5.32 -14.03 6.02
C ALA A 66 -4.49 -13.01 5.21
N GLU A 67 -3.60 -12.23 5.87
CA GLU A 67 -2.67 -11.32 5.20
C GLU A 67 -1.73 -12.08 4.25
N VAL A 68 -1.15 -13.19 4.68
CA VAL A 68 -0.25 -14.01 3.84
C VAL A 68 -0.99 -14.64 2.67
N ALA A 69 -2.20 -15.15 2.89
CA ALA A 69 -3.02 -15.74 1.84
C ALA A 69 -3.36 -14.71 0.75
N LEU A 70 -3.93 -13.56 1.14
CA LEU A 70 -4.28 -12.49 0.21
C LEU A 70 -3.06 -11.91 -0.50
N TRP A 71 -1.93 -11.74 0.20
CA TRP A 71 -0.65 -11.36 -0.41
C TRP A 71 -0.24 -12.31 -1.52
N GLY A 72 -0.31 -13.62 -1.26
CA GLY A 72 0.00 -14.63 -2.26
C GLY A 72 -0.93 -14.61 -3.47
N GLU A 73 -2.21 -14.32 -3.28
CA GLU A 73 -3.19 -14.17 -4.37
C GLU A 73 -2.88 -12.96 -5.25
N LEU A 74 -2.62 -11.80 -4.64
CA LEU A 74 -2.33 -10.56 -5.36
C LEU A 74 -1.08 -10.67 -6.23
N TRP A 75 -0.02 -11.29 -5.73
CA TRP A 75 1.22 -11.47 -6.50
C TRP A 75 1.15 -12.53 -7.62
N ARG A 76 0.02 -13.21 -7.76
CA ARG A 76 -0.30 -14.05 -8.93
C ARG A 76 -1.10 -13.31 -10.01
N MET A 77 -1.58 -12.11 -9.72
CA MET A 77 -2.34 -11.30 -10.66
C MET A 77 -1.43 -10.66 -11.72
N PRO A 78 -1.94 -10.37 -12.93
CA PRO A 78 -1.15 -9.70 -13.98
C PRO A 78 -0.59 -8.33 -13.56
N GLN A 79 -1.27 -7.62 -12.66
CA GLN A 79 -0.86 -6.33 -12.12
C GLN A 79 0.43 -6.41 -11.30
N ALA A 80 0.82 -7.59 -10.83
CA ALA A 80 2.03 -7.78 -10.02
C ALA A 80 3.30 -7.29 -10.74
N VAL A 81 3.36 -7.40 -12.06
CA VAL A 81 4.48 -6.90 -12.88
C VAL A 81 4.64 -5.39 -12.70
N MET A 82 3.53 -4.63 -12.77
CA MET A 82 3.56 -3.18 -12.58
C MET A 82 3.96 -2.79 -11.15
N TRP A 83 3.53 -3.54 -10.15
CA TRP A 83 3.89 -3.29 -8.75
C TRP A 83 5.37 -3.58 -8.47
N GLU A 84 5.94 -4.56 -9.16
CA GLU A 84 7.36 -4.87 -9.07
C GLU A 84 8.22 -3.78 -9.72
N GLU A 85 7.87 -3.35 -10.93
CA GLU A 85 8.55 -2.27 -11.66
C GLU A 85 8.48 -0.92 -10.92
N SER A 86 7.32 -0.59 -10.35
CA SER A 86 7.11 0.65 -9.58
C SER A 86 7.59 0.57 -8.12
N SER A 87 8.11 -0.56 -7.66
CA SER A 87 8.47 -0.81 -6.27
C SER A 87 7.33 -0.62 -5.27
N ALA A 88 6.08 -0.84 -5.69
CA ALA A 88 4.86 -0.63 -4.91
C ALA A 88 4.58 -1.73 -3.87
N GLY A 89 5.50 -2.65 -3.61
CA GLY A 89 5.29 -3.79 -2.73
C GLY A 89 4.80 -3.41 -1.32
N ARG A 90 5.25 -2.28 -0.78
CA ARG A 90 4.80 -1.80 0.53
C ARG A 90 3.37 -1.28 0.52
N GLU A 91 2.95 -0.64 -0.57
CA GLU A 91 1.57 -0.16 -0.76
C GLU A 91 0.60 -1.33 -0.94
N VAL A 92 1.00 -2.36 -1.68
CA VAL A 92 0.24 -3.61 -1.80
C VAL A 92 0.07 -4.27 -0.44
N ALA A 93 1.12 -4.32 0.40
CA ALA A 93 1.03 -4.87 1.75
C ALA A 93 0.11 -4.02 2.67
N GLN A 94 0.15 -2.70 2.54
CA GLN A 94 -0.79 -1.82 3.26
C GLN A 94 -2.24 -2.08 2.83
N TYR A 95 -2.48 -2.24 1.53
CA TYR A 95 -3.80 -2.62 1.01
C TYR A 95 -4.28 -3.93 1.64
N VAL A 96 -3.45 -4.98 1.64
CA VAL A 96 -3.78 -6.27 2.25
C VAL A 96 -4.19 -6.10 3.70
N ARG A 97 -3.39 -5.38 4.49
CA ARG A 97 -3.68 -5.13 5.91
C ARG A 97 -4.99 -4.38 6.14
N TRP A 98 -5.23 -3.30 5.38
CA TRP A 98 -6.47 -2.55 5.48
C TRP A 98 -7.68 -3.37 5.03
N LYS A 99 -7.51 -4.17 3.99
CA LYS A 99 -8.56 -5.05 3.48
C LYS A 99 -8.99 -6.08 4.53
N ILE A 100 -8.05 -6.78 5.14
CA ILE A 100 -8.34 -7.77 6.19
C ILE A 100 -8.99 -7.11 7.42
N ARG A 101 -8.50 -5.96 7.87
CA ARG A 101 -9.14 -5.22 8.98
C ARG A 101 -10.54 -4.75 8.62
N GLY A 102 -10.75 -4.26 7.40
CA GLY A 102 -12.05 -3.84 6.91
C GLY A 102 -13.06 -5.00 6.89
N GLU A 103 -12.64 -6.20 6.51
CA GLU A 103 -13.45 -7.41 6.55
C GLU A 103 -13.79 -7.87 7.98
N GLN A 104 -12.95 -7.51 8.94
CA GLN A 104 -13.21 -7.71 10.37
C GLN A 104 -14.11 -6.63 11.01
N GLY A 105 -14.63 -5.70 10.20
CA GLY A 105 -15.58 -4.67 10.63
C GLY A 105 -15.00 -3.29 10.91
N ASP A 106 -13.72 -3.05 10.65
CA ASP A 106 -13.11 -1.72 10.74
C ASP A 106 -13.44 -0.89 9.50
N LEU A 107 -14.42 0.02 9.65
CA LEU A 107 -14.91 0.86 8.55
C LEU A 107 -13.87 1.85 8.01
N GLU A 108 -12.97 2.36 8.84
CA GLU A 108 -11.90 3.26 8.39
C GLU A 108 -10.88 2.49 7.55
N SER A 109 -10.47 1.32 8.00
CA SER A 109 -9.61 0.43 7.20
C SER A 109 -10.27 0.03 5.86
N ALA A 110 -11.59 -0.18 5.85
CA ALA A 110 -12.32 -0.49 4.62
C ALA A 110 -12.33 0.68 3.62
N LYS A 111 -12.32 1.93 4.07
CA LYS A 111 -12.20 3.11 3.21
C LYS A 111 -10.81 3.22 2.62
N GLU A 112 -9.77 3.07 3.44
CA GLU A 112 -8.38 3.08 3.01
C GLU A 112 -8.09 1.97 2.00
N ALA A 113 -8.57 0.75 2.26
CA ALA A 113 -8.46 -0.36 1.33
C ALA A 113 -9.08 -0.04 -0.03
N ARG A 114 -10.23 0.64 -0.06
CA ARG A 114 -10.89 1.06 -1.30
C ARG A 114 -10.04 2.05 -2.09
N MET A 115 -9.47 3.07 -1.43
CA MET A 115 -8.60 4.05 -2.07
C MET A 115 -7.32 3.41 -2.64
N LEU A 116 -6.74 2.48 -1.90
CA LEU A 116 -5.56 1.74 -2.36
C LEU A 116 -5.90 0.78 -3.50
N SER A 117 -7.07 0.14 -3.50
CA SER A 117 -7.50 -0.73 -4.60
C SER A 117 -7.59 0.00 -5.93
N ASP A 118 -8.02 1.27 -5.91
CA ASP A 118 -8.06 2.12 -7.11
C ASP A 118 -6.66 2.43 -7.63
N ARG A 119 -5.73 2.78 -6.74
CA ARG A 119 -4.33 3.08 -7.10
C ARG A 119 -3.58 1.85 -7.61
N LEU A 120 -3.84 0.70 -7.03
CA LEU A 120 -3.19 -0.57 -7.39
C LEU A 120 -3.80 -1.24 -8.62
N GLY A 121 -4.85 -0.66 -9.22
CA GLY A 121 -5.50 -1.24 -10.39
C GLY A 121 -6.27 -2.52 -10.10
N LEU A 122 -6.82 -2.68 -8.89
CA LEU A 122 -7.53 -3.90 -8.47
C LEU A 122 -9.02 -3.88 -8.86
N ASN A 123 -9.56 -2.75 -9.30
CA ASN A 123 -10.92 -2.68 -9.79
C ASN A 123 -10.96 -2.49 -11.32
N PRO A 124 -12.06 -2.88 -12.00
CA PRO A 124 -12.17 -2.79 -13.46
C PRO A 124 -12.03 -1.37 -14.02
N LEU A 125 -12.50 -0.35 -13.30
CA LEU A 125 -12.40 1.05 -13.72
C LEU A 125 -10.96 1.57 -13.63
N ALA A 126 -10.22 1.18 -12.60
CA ALA A 126 -8.81 1.51 -12.45
C ALA A 126 -7.97 0.85 -13.56
N LEU A 127 -8.25 -0.41 -13.90
CA LEU A 127 -7.62 -1.10 -15.02
C LEU A 127 -7.88 -0.40 -16.35
N LEU A 128 -9.11 0.03 -16.61
CA LEU A 128 -9.44 0.79 -17.81
C LEU A 128 -8.69 2.13 -17.88
N ARG A 129 -8.59 2.87 -16.76
CA ARG A 129 -7.84 4.11 -16.69
C ARG A 129 -6.36 3.91 -16.96
N LEU A 130 -5.74 2.91 -16.33
CA LEU A 130 -4.33 2.56 -16.54
C LEU A 130 -4.06 2.19 -18.00
N ARG A 131 -4.93 1.40 -18.62
CA ARG A 131 -4.83 1.05 -20.04
C ARG A 131 -4.89 2.28 -20.93
N LEU A 132 -5.83 3.20 -20.69
CA LEU A 132 -5.96 4.45 -21.43
C LEU A 132 -4.75 5.37 -21.25
N GLU A 133 -4.14 5.42 -20.07
CA GLU A 133 -2.90 6.17 -19.83
C GLU A 133 -1.72 5.58 -20.61
N ILE A 134 -1.55 4.27 -20.59
CA ILE A 134 -0.49 3.58 -21.34
C ILE A 134 -0.64 3.84 -22.84
N GLU A 135 -1.86 3.73 -23.39
CA GLU A 135 -2.14 4.01 -24.80
C GLU A 135 -1.79 5.48 -25.16
N ARG A 136 -2.16 6.45 -24.32
CA ARG A 136 -1.83 7.87 -24.55
C ARG A 136 -0.32 8.16 -24.50
N VAL A 137 0.38 7.54 -23.58
CA VAL A 137 1.85 7.70 -23.49
C VAL A 137 2.51 7.12 -24.74
N ALA A 138 2.12 5.92 -25.17
CA ALA A 138 2.64 5.30 -26.38
C ALA A 138 2.37 6.16 -27.65
N GLU A 139 1.16 6.71 -27.80
CA GLU A 139 0.82 7.63 -28.90
C GLU A 139 1.64 8.93 -28.85
N ALA A 140 1.86 9.49 -27.66
CA ALA A 140 2.65 10.70 -27.46
C ALA A 140 4.14 10.46 -27.82
N GLU A 141 4.70 9.32 -27.44
CA GLU A 141 6.07 8.92 -27.78
C GLU A 141 6.24 8.71 -29.29
N GLU A 142 5.29 8.03 -29.92
CA GLU A 142 5.29 7.81 -31.37
C GLU A 142 5.19 9.12 -32.15
N THR A 143 4.34 10.03 -31.68
CA THR A 143 4.20 11.38 -32.27
C THR A 143 5.47 12.20 -32.11
N SER A 144 6.12 12.13 -30.94
CA SER A 144 7.39 12.80 -30.66
C SER A 144 8.52 12.26 -31.55
N LYS A 145 8.57 10.93 -31.72
CA LYS A 145 9.53 10.26 -32.60
C LYS A 145 9.33 10.69 -34.06
N ARG A 146 8.10 10.68 -34.54
CA ARG A 146 7.78 11.15 -35.91
C ARG A 146 8.16 12.61 -36.16
N ARG A 147 8.01 13.50 -35.13
CA ARG A 147 8.45 14.90 -35.21
C ARG A 147 9.96 15.02 -35.28
N ARG A 148 10.69 14.24 -34.47
CA ARG A 148 12.19 14.22 -34.53
C ARG A 148 12.70 13.72 -35.88
N ASP A 149 12.10 12.66 -36.40
CA ASP A 149 12.49 12.09 -37.70
C ASP A 149 12.23 13.06 -38.86
N ARG A 150 11.09 13.78 -38.84
CA ARG A 150 10.80 14.86 -39.81
C ARG A 150 11.73 16.04 -39.67
N GLY A 151 12.14 16.42 -38.46
CA GLY A 151 13.09 17.50 -38.20
C GLY A 151 14.51 17.14 -38.69
N ALA A 152 14.89 15.88 -38.60
CA ALA A 152 16.18 15.40 -39.09
C ALA A 152 16.26 15.38 -40.64
N VAL A 153 15.18 15.04 -41.33
CA VAL A 153 15.08 15.03 -42.78
C VAL A 153 14.96 16.43 -43.38
N GLY A 154 14.41 17.41 -42.62
CA GLY A 154 14.26 18.80 -43.06
C GLY A 154 15.51 19.68 -42.90
N GLY A 155 16.58 19.17 -42.30
CA GLY A 155 17.82 19.91 -42.01
C GLY A 155 18.85 19.91 -43.14
N GLU A 156 18.67 19.12 -44.22
CA GLU A 156 19.66 18.96 -45.28
C GLU A 156 19.42 19.79 -46.55
N SER A 157 18.41 20.63 -46.62
CA SER A 157 18.13 21.44 -47.81
C SER A 157 17.85 22.91 -47.53
N ARG A 158 18.75 23.58 -46.81
CA ARG A 158 18.82 25.04 -46.85
C ARG A 158 20.25 25.44 -47.14
N GLY A 159 20.57 25.50 -48.44
CA GLY A 159 21.74 26.20 -48.94
C GLY A 159 21.73 27.67 -48.54
N PRO A 160 22.84 28.39 -48.57
CA PRO A 160 22.90 29.77 -48.17
C PRO A 160 22.00 30.58 -49.11
N ASP A 161 20.83 30.99 -48.63
CA ASP A 161 20.01 31.98 -49.30
C ASP A 161 20.56 33.35 -48.86
N ASP A 162 21.18 34.05 -49.81
CA ASP A 162 21.59 35.47 -49.70
C ASP A 162 20.37 36.39 -49.67
N GLY A 163 19.48 36.15 -48.70
CA GLY A 163 18.30 36.96 -48.46
C GLY A 163 18.60 38.16 -47.56
N GLU A 164 18.44 39.35 -48.10
CA GLU A 164 18.50 40.62 -47.39
C GLU A 164 17.85 40.60 -46.02
N ASP A 165 18.57 41.13 -45.03
CA ASP A 165 18.11 41.27 -43.64
C ASP A 165 16.78 42.08 -43.59
N PRO A 166 15.67 41.52 -43.15
CA PRO A 166 14.39 42.24 -43.04
C PRO A 166 14.43 43.50 -42.15
N ARG A 167 15.50 43.70 -41.39
CA ARG A 167 15.70 44.87 -40.51
C ARG A 167 16.22 46.08 -41.26
N SER A 168 16.63 45.95 -42.53
CA SER A 168 17.06 47.10 -43.35
C SER A 168 15.89 48.04 -43.75
N ILE A 169 14.65 47.64 -43.54
CA ILE A 169 13.45 48.42 -43.93
C ILE A 169 13.10 49.52 -42.90
N PHE A 170 13.70 49.49 -41.72
CA PHE A 170 13.48 50.54 -40.70
C PHE A 170 14.62 51.54 -40.65
N SER A 171 14.92 52.24 -41.75
CA SER A 171 15.71 53.44 -41.69
C SER A 171 14.83 54.62 -41.31
N VAL A 172 15.16 55.20 -40.18
CA VAL A 172 14.52 56.36 -39.57
C VAL A 172 14.51 57.53 -40.52
N VAL A 173 13.32 58.06 -40.82
CA VAL A 173 13.16 59.39 -41.40
C VAL A 173 13.26 60.40 -40.27
N SER A 174 14.32 61.19 -40.26
CA SER A 174 14.46 62.37 -39.44
C SER A 174 13.78 63.57 -40.10
#